data_101fcac629a84918573002b4caf0c20b
#
_entry.id   101fcac629a84918573002b4caf0c20b
#
_cell.length_a   1.000
_cell.length_b   1.000
_cell.length_c   1.000
_cell.angle_alpha   90.00
_cell.angle_beta   90.00
_cell.angle_gamma   90.00
#
_symmetry.space_group_name_H-M   'P 1'
#
loop_
_entity.id
_entity.type
_entity.pdbx_description
1 polymer ?
#
loop_
_entity_poly.entity_id
_entity_poly.type
_entity_poly.pdbx_seq_one_letter_code
_entity_poly.pdbx_strand_id
1 'polypeptide(L)'
;MKVLQILPQLNIGGVERGTLDLSKALIHKGHQSFVISGGGVLVDELTQCGAKHYEIPVHIKSLRTLSLAKRLSETISSIDPDIVHVRSRMPAWVNYRAFKMLQKKPLLVSTFHGLYSFPIYSKVMSFVDHSIAISKTVERYILENYKLDKGDITVIPRGCDPLEFNNEV
;
A
#
# COMPACT_ATOMS: atom_id res chain seq x y z
N MET A 1 10.89 -9.01 -9.68
CA MET A 1 10.85 -8.21 -8.45
C MET A 1 9.83 -8.79 -7.48
N LYS A 2 10.04 -8.57 -6.20
CA LYS A 2 9.09 -8.87 -5.11
C LYS A 2 8.45 -7.56 -4.64
N VAL A 3 7.14 -7.42 -4.77
CA VAL A 3 6.39 -6.24 -4.34
C VAL A 3 5.47 -6.60 -3.20
N LEU A 4 5.60 -5.91 -2.08
CA LEU A 4 4.76 -6.07 -0.89
C LEU A 4 3.83 -4.86 -0.75
N GLN A 5 2.53 -5.08 -0.82
CA GLN A 5 1.51 -4.06 -0.57
C GLN A 5 0.99 -4.18 0.87
N ILE A 6 0.79 -3.05 1.55
CA ILE A 6 0.28 -3.02 2.94
C ILE A 6 -0.94 -2.09 2.99
N LEU A 7 -2.09 -2.66 3.40
CA LEU A 7 -3.37 -1.95 3.52
C LEU A 7 -4.15 -2.42 4.76
N PRO A 8 -5.21 -1.69 5.19
CA PRO A 8 -5.95 -2.03 6.40
C PRO A 8 -6.61 -3.41 6.34
N GLN A 9 -7.44 -3.62 5.33
CA GLN A 9 -8.23 -4.83 5.09
C GLN A 9 -8.43 -5.03 3.59
N LEU A 10 -8.86 -6.23 3.19
CA LEU A 10 -9.19 -6.60 1.80
C LEU A 10 -10.71 -6.80 1.65
N ASN A 11 -11.48 -5.80 2.08
CA ASN A 11 -12.94 -5.78 1.87
C ASN A 11 -13.29 -5.15 0.52
N ILE A 12 -14.56 -4.80 0.30
CA ILE A 12 -15.02 -4.14 -0.91
C ILE A 12 -14.73 -2.64 -0.80
N GLY A 13 -13.88 -2.12 -1.67
CA GLY A 13 -13.52 -0.71 -1.72
C GLY A 13 -12.49 -0.43 -2.81
N GLY A 14 -12.33 0.84 -3.11
CA GLY A 14 -11.46 1.20 -4.21
C GLY A 14 -9.96 0.98 -3.96
N VAL A 15 -9.47 1.09 -2.72
CA VAL A 15 -8.06 0.80 -2.38
C VAL A 15 -7.81 -0.70 -2.49
N GLU A 16 -8.73 -1.48 -1.99
CA GLU A 16 -8.73 -2.94 -1.95
C GLU A 16 -8.75 -3.51 -3.38
N ARG A 17 -9.68 -3.03 -4.22
CA ARG A 17 -9.75 -3.43 -5.63
C ARG A 17 -8.47 -3.08 -6.37
N GLY A 18 -7.97 -1.84 -6.24
CA GLY A 18 -6.70 -1.46 -6.87
C GLY A 18 -5.48 -2.20 -6.32
N THR A 19 -5.55 -2.81 -5.11
CA THR A 19 -4.50 -3.71 -4.59
C THR A 19 -4.55 -5.05 -5.32
N LEU A 20 -5.74 -5.57 -5.52
CA LEU A 20 -5.97 -6.81 -6.27
C LEU A 20 -5.54 -6.65 -7.74
N ASP A 21 -5.97 -5.56 -8.40
CA ASP A 21 -5.63 -5.28 -9.81
C ASP A 21 -4.12 -5.16 -10.01
N LEU A 22 -3.43 -4.44 -9.09
CA LEU A 22 -1.97 -4.35 -9.12
C LEU A 22 -1.33 -5.72 -8.89
N SER A 23 -1.87 -6.56 -8.00
CA SER A 23 -1.36 -7.91 -7.76
C SER A 23 -1.50 -8.79 -9.00
N LYS A 24 -2.67 -8.78 -9.66
CA LYS A 24 -2.91 -9.48 -10.93
C LYS A 24 -1.90 -9.03 -12.01
N ALA A 25 -1.71 -7.71 -12.16
CA ALA A 25 -0.79 -7.16 -13.15
C ALA A 25 0.68 -7.54 -12.87
N LEU A 26 1.10 -7.53 -11.60
CA LEU A 26 2.44 -7.94 -11.19
C LEU A 26 2.70 -9.41 -11.52
N ILE A 27 1.78 -10.30 -11.17
CA ILE A 27 1.87 -11.74 -11.45
C ILE A 27 1.91 -11.97 -12.97
N HIS A 28 1.02 -11.33 -13.73
CA HIS A 28 0.99 -11.45 -15.19
C HIS A 28 2.34 -11.04 -15.84
N LYS A 29 3.03 -10.07 -15.24
CA LYS A 29 4.36 -9.61 -15.69
C LYS A 29 5.53 -10.44 -15.14
N GLY A 30 5.28 -11.57 -14.48
CA GLY A 30 6.30 -12.46 -13.93
C GLY A 30 6.95 -11.93 -12.63
N HIS A 31 6.31 -11.00 -11.93
CA HIS A 31 6.75 -10.52 -10.61
C HIS A 31 6.05 -11.29 -9.50
N GLN A 32 6.58 -11.21 -8.28
CA GLN A 32 5.95 -11.79 -7.10
C GLN A 32 5.19 -10.70 -6.35
N SER A 33 3.93 -10.96 -6.06
CA SER A 33 3.05 -10.06 -5.29
C SER A 33 2.78 -10.64 -3.91
N PHE A 34 3.00 -9.81 -2.89
CA PHE A 34 2.73 -10.08 -1.49
C PHE A 34 1.79 -9.00 -0.96
N VAL A 35 0.84 -9.38 -0.12
CA VAL A 35 -0.10 -8.44 0.49
C VAL A 35 -0.21 -8.69 1.99
N ILE A 36 -0.10 -7.64 2.79
CA ILE A 36 -0.37 -7.66 4.23
C ILE A 36 -1.62 -6.83 4.50
N SER A 37 -2.59 -7.45 5.17
CA SER A 37 -3.81 -6.79 5.64
C SER A 37 -4.41 -7.51 6.85
N GLY A 38 -5.48 -6.97 7.43
CA GLY A 38 -6.27 -7.63 8.47
C GLY A 38 -7.32 -8.62 7.93
N GLY A 39 -7.09 -9.21 6.75
CA GLY A 39 -8.04 -10.11 6.10
C GLY A 39 -9.13 -9.35 5.32
N GLY A 40 -10.16 -10.08 4.87
CA GLY A 40 -11.31 -9.54 4.15
C GLY A 40 -11.78 -10.43 3.00
N VAL A 41 -12.93 -10.09 2.43
CA VAL A 41 -13.63 -10.93 1.42
C VAL A 41 -12.87 -11.10 0.11
N LEU A 42 -11.91 -10.22 -0.20
CA LEU A 42 -11.10 -10.31 -1.43
C LEU A 42 -9.83 -11.15 -1.26
N VAL A 43 -9.58 -11.76 -0.09
CA VAL A 43 -8.39 -12.57 0.15
C VAL A 43 -8.35 -13.80 -0.77
N ASP A 44 -9.49 -14.47 -0.95
CA ASP A 44 -9.57 -15.65 -1.79
C ASP A 44 -9.28 -15.32 -3.27
N GLU A 45 -9.86 -14.23 -3.79
CA GLU A 45 -9.60 -13.77 -5.16
C GLU A 45 -8.13 -13.36 -5.34
N LEU A 46 -7.54 -12.70 -4.32
CA LEU A 46 -6.13 -12.32 -4.33
C LEU A 46 -5.21 -13.55 -4.39
N THR A 47 -5.49 -14.57 -3.59
CA THR A 47 -4.65 -15.78 -3.55
C THR A 47 -4.82 -16.64 -4.81
N GLN A 48 -6.02 -16.69 -5.35
CA GLN A 48 -6.30 -17.39 -6.63
C GLN A 48 -5.53 -16.77 -7.81
N CYS A 49 -5.25 -15.46 -7.80
CA CYS A 49 -4.42 -14.87 -8.85
C CYS A 49 -2.90 -15.14 -8.68
N GLY A 50 -2.51 -15.88 -7.63
CA GLY A 50 -1.11 -16.25 -7.35
C GLY A 50 -0.36 -15.32 -6.41
N ALA A 51 -0.99 -14.28 -5.85
CA ALA A 51 -0.41 -13.44 -4.83
C ALA A 51 -0.41 -14.14 -3.45
N LYS A 52 0.55 -13.80 -2.59
CA LYS A 52 0.61 -14.33 -1.22
C LYS A 52 0.05 -13.32 -0.23
N HIS A 53 -0.87 -13.76 0.63
CA HIS A 53 -1.44 -12.94 1.69
C HIS A 53 -0.88 -13.32 3.06
N TYR A 54 -0.58 -12.28 3.88
CA TYR A 54 -0.21 -12.41 5.29
C TYR A 54 -1.20 -11.62 6.13
N GLU A 55 -1.91 -12.30 7.00
CA GLU A 55 -2.88 -11.63 7.86
C GLU A 55 -2.17 -11.01 9.07
N ILE A 56 -2.06 -9.67 9.05
CA ILE A 56 -1.60 -8.85 10.16
C ILE A 56 -2.58 -7.67 10.31
N PRO A 57 -3.21 -7.49 11.47
CA PRO A 57 -4.27 -6.49 11.67
C PRO A 57 -3.70 -5.07 11.82
N VAL A 58 -3.00 -4.57 10.79
CA VAL A 58 -2.32 -3.27 10.75
C VAL A 58 -3.27 -2.07 10.79
N HIS A 59 -4.59 -2.30 10.78
CA HIS A 59 -5.64 -1.27 10.88
C HIS A 59 -6.03 -0.94 12.33
N ILE A 60 -5.66 -1.76 13.30
CA ILE A 60 -6.09 -1.60 14.69
C ILE A 60 -5.36 -0.42 15.33
N LYS A 61 -6.15 0.58 15.80
CA LYS A 61 -5.67 1.73 16.55
C LYS A 61 -5.58 1.35 18.06
N SER A 62 -4.49 0.75 18.48
CA SER A 62 -4.29 0.42 19.89
C SER A 62 -2.83 0.53 20.30
N LEU A 63 -2.55 0.52 21.62
CA LEU A 63 -1.18 0.44 22.16
C LEU A 63 -0.46 -0.85 21.74
N ARG A 64 -1.19 -1.91 21.36
CA ARG A 64 -0.66 -3.15 20.78
C ARG A 64 -0.02 -2.95 19.39
N THR A 65 -0.17 -1.78 18.79
CA THR A 65 0.45 -1.43 17.49
C THR A 65 1.98 -1.56 17.52
N LEU A 66 2.62 -1.46 18.69
CA LEU A 66 4.07 -1.67 18.83
C LEU A 66 4.46 -3.14 18.59
N SER A 67 3.67 -4.10 19.10
CA SER A 67 3.91 -5.53 18.84
C SER A 67 3.67 -5.89 17.38
N LEU A 68 2.71 -5.23 16.72
CA LEU A 68 2.46 -5.39 15.30
C LEU A 68 3.64 -4.90 14.44
N ALA A 69 4.33 -3.83 14.86
CA ALA A 69 5.50 -3.33 14.14
C ALA A 69 6.66 -4.36 14.13
N LYS A 70 6.86 -5.06 15.23
CA LYS A 70 7.87 -6.15 15.31
C LYS A 70 7.48 -7.30 14.36
N ARG A 71 6.25 -7.81 14.45
CA ARG A 71 5.74 -8.87 13.57
C ARG A 71 5.83 -8.45 12.10
N LEU A 72 5.49 -7.20 11.78
CA LEU A 72 5.59 -6.66 10.43
C LEU A 72 7.04 -6.63 9.95
N SER A 73 8.00 -6.18 10.77
CA SER A 73 9.42 -6.15 10.40
C SER A 73 9.98 -7.54 10.15
N GLU A 74 9.62 -8.53 10.97
CA GLU A 74 10.00 -9.94 10.80
C GLU A 74 9.42 -10.50 9.48
N THR A 75 8.16 -10.20 9.18
CA THR A 75 7.52 -10.62 7.93
C THR A 75 8.17 -9.96 6.71
N ILE A 76 8.45 -8.65 6.75
CA ILE A 76 9.16 -7.94 5.68
C ILE A 76 10.55 -8.56 5.48
N SER A 77 11.29 -8.83 6.56
CA SER A 77 12.61 -9.46 6.48
C SER A 77 12.57 -10.86 5.87
N SER A 78 11.54 -11.65 6.18
CA SER A 78 11.39 -13.01 5.64
C SER A 78 11.00 -13.03 4.15
N ILE A 79 10.21 -12.05 3.70
CA ILE A 79 9.83 -11.89 2.28
C ILE A 79 11.04 -11.35 1.49
N ASP A 80 11.83 -10.47 2.08
CA ASP A 80 12.91 -9.69 1.45
C ASP A 80 12.40 -9.02 0.15
N PRO A 81 11.40 -8.11 0.24
CA PRO A 81 10.82 -7.46 -0.92
C PRO A 81 11.77 -6.41 -1.50
N ASP A 82 11.69 -6.17 -2.82
CA ASP A 82 12.37 -5.05 -3.46
C ASP A 82 11.64 -3.74 -3.16
N ILE A 83 10.30 -3.79 -3.11
CA ILE A 83 9.42 -2.64 -2.88
C ILE A 83 8.41 -2.95 -1.79
N VAL A 84 8.23 -2.04 -0.84
CA VAL A 84 7.10 -1.99 0.08
C VAL A 84 6.20 -0.82 -0.30
N HIS A 85 4.93 -1.09 -0.56
CA HIS A 85 3.94 -0.13 -0.98
C HIS A 85 2.85 0.05 0.07
N VAL A 86 2.88 1.16 0.80
CA VAL A 86 1.85 1.49 1.79
C VAL A 86 0.69 2.24 1.15
N ARG A 87 -0.53 1.75 1.40
CA ARG A 87 -1.73 2.25 0.72
C ARG A 87 -2.73 2.95 1.65
N SER A 88 -2.38 3.12 2.93
CA SER A 88 -3.24 3.80 3.90
C SER A 88 -2.45 4.29 5.10
N ARG A 89 -2.95 5.32 5.77
CA ARG A 89 -2.30 6.03 6.87
C ARG A 89 -1.97 5.15 8.07
N MET A 90 -2.90 4.32 8.54
CA MET A 90 -2.66 3.49 9.73
C MET A 90 -1.61 2.39 9.48
N PRO A 91 -1.70 1.60 8.39
CA PRO A 91 -0.62 0.72 7.97
C PRO A 91 0.72 1.44 7.79
N ALA A 92 0.73 2.66 7.26
CA ALA A 92 1.95 3.45 7.10
C ALA A 92 2.60 3.78 8.46
N TRP A 93 1.83 4.08 9.51
CA TRP A 93 2.36 4.27 10.86
C TRP A 93 2.98 3.01 11.46
N VAL A 94 2.34 1.85 11.27
CA VAL A 94 2.91 0.55 11.70
C VAL A 94 4.18 0.26 10.92
N ASN A 95 4.14 0.46 9.59
CA ASN A 95 5.28 0.26 8.71
C ASN A 95 6.46 1.20 9.05
N TYR A 96 6.21 2.48 9.32
CA TYR A 96 7.24 3.43 9.73
C TYR A 96 8.04 2.96 10.95
N ARG A 97 7.37 2.33 11.92
CA ARG A 97 8.02 1.73 13.09
C ARG A 97 8.75 0.44 12.72
N ALA A 98 8.15 -0.41 11.90
CA ALA A 98 8.76 -1.65 11.44
C ALA A 98 10.04 -1.39 10.65
N PHE A 99 10.05 -0.38 9.77
CA PHE A 99 11.21 0.03 8.97
C PHE A 99 12.41 0.47 9.82
N LYS A 100 12.20 1.00 11.02
CA LYS A 100 13.31 1.33 11.95
C LYS A 100 13.99 0.10 12.54
N MET A 101 13.34 -1.07 12.47
CA MET A 101 13.86 -2.34 12.98
C MET A 101 14.54 -3.16 11.86
N LEU A 102 14.35 -2.80 10.58
CA LEU A 102 14.93 -3.52 9.45
C LEU A 102 16.42 -3.21 9.31
N GLN A 103 17.22 -4.26 9.11
CA GLN A 103 18.63 -4.12 8.74
C GLN A 103 18.81 -3.70 7.28
N LYS A 104 18.06 -4.33 6.37
CA LYS A 104 18.00 -4.01 4.95
C LYS A 104 16.63 -3.36 4.68
N LYS A 105 16.64 -2.17 4.10
CA LYS A 105 15.42 -1.43 3.78
C LYS A 105 15.10 -1.58 2.30
N PRO A 106 13.90 -2.11 1.95
CA PRO A 106 13.40 -2.05 0.59
C PRO A 106 13.01 -0.62 0.21
N LEU A 107 12.82 -0.37 -1.09
CA LEU A 107 12.24 0.89 -1.57
C LEU A 107 10.83 1.06 -0.98
N LEU A 108 10.56 2.20 -0.37
CA LEU A 108 9.28 2.48 0.25
C LEU A 108 8.45 3.43 -0.63
N VAL A 109 7.27 2.99 -1.03
CA VAL A 109 6.34 3.76 -1.87
C VAL A 109 5.02 3.95 -1.13
N SER A 110 4.37 5.10 -1.32
CA SER A 110 3.02 5.35 -0.84
C SER A 110 2.06 5.72 -1.98
N THR A 111 0.76 5.47 -1.79
CA THR A 111 -0.28 6.05 -2.65
C THR A 111 -1.24 6.90 -1.83
N PHE A 112 -1.38 8.15 -2.24
CA PHE A 112 -2.40 9.06 -1.74
C PHE A 112 -3.68 8.89 -2.55
N HIS A 113 -4.72 8.35 -1.90
CA HIS A 113 -6.01 8.03 -2.52
C HIS A 113 -7.04 9.17 -2.44
N GLY A 114 -6.63 10.36 -1.99
CA GLY A 114 -7.48 11.53 -1.87
C GLY A 114 -6.87 12.60 -0.97
N LEU A 115 -7.68 13.62 -0.67
CA LEU A 115 -7.33 14.71 0.24
C LEU A 115 -7.58 14.26 1.67
N TYR A 116 -6.59 14.32 2.52
CA TYR A 116 -6.70 13.86 3.90
C TYR A 116 -7.07 14.99 4.86
N SER A 117 -8.11 14.81 5.67
CA SER A 117 -8.64 15.81 6.61
C SER A 117 -7.67 16.20 7.73
N PHE A 118 -6.68 15.36 8.02
CA PHE A 118 -5.73 15.56 9.12
C PHE A 118 -4.28 15.47 8.61
N PRO A 119 -3.70 16.58 8.09
CA PRO A 119 -2.36 16.56 7.51
C PRO A 119 -1.29 16.03 8.46
N ILE A 120 -1.32 16.41 9.74
CA ILE A 120 -0.34 15.96 10.74
C ILE A 120 -0.34 14.43 10.90
N TYR A 121 -1.53 13.81 11.01
CA TYR A 121 -1.66 12.35 11.09
C TYR A 121 -1.25 11.67 9.78
N SER A 122 -1.56 12.32 8.67
CA SER A 122 -1.32 11.78 7.32
C SER A 122 0.12 11.96 6.86
N LYS A 123 0.92 12.77 7.56
CA LYS A 123 2.32 13.03 7.24
C LYS A 123 3.17 11.77 7.10
N VAL A 124 2.81 10.69 7.79
CA VAL A 124 3.50 9.39 7.66
C VAL A 124 3.50 8.86 6.23
N MET A 125 2.51 9.24 5.42
CA MET A 125 2.43 8.84 4.01
C MET A 125 3.50 9.52 3.14
N SER A 126 4.12 10.61 3.63
CA SER A 126 5.24 11.29 2.97
C SER A 126 6.63 10.88 3.48
N PHE A 127 6.72 9.95 4.45
CA PHE A 127 8.00 9.39 4.92
C PHE A 127 8.41 8.18 4.08
N VAL A 128 8.52 8.38 2.80
CA VAL A 128 8.73 7.36 1.77
C VAL A 128 9.77 7.84 0.75
N ASP A 129 10.32 6.92 -0.02
CA ASP A 129 11.24 7.25 -1.10
C ASP A 129 10.51 7.80 -2.32
N HIS A 130 9.24 7.38 -2.54
CA HIS A 130 8.42 7.88 -3.65
C HIS A 130 6.93 7.83 -3.33
N SER A 131 6.19 8.81 -3.83
CA SER A 131 4.73 8.92 -3.63
C SER A 131 3.97 8.84 -4.96
N ILE A 132 2.85 8.13 -4.94
CA ILE A 132 1.91 8.09 -6.04
C ILE A 132 0.69 8.95 -5.67
N ALA A 133 0.35 9.90 -6.53
CA ALA A 133 -0.89 10.68 -6.45
C ALA A 133 -1.89 10.17 -7.47
N ILE A 134 -3.15 9.93 -7.07
CA ILE A 134 -4.17 9.42 -7.99
C ILE A 134 -4.74 10.49 -8.95
N SER A 135 -4.35 11.75 -8.78
CA SER A 135 -4.75 12.86 -9.64
C SER A 135 -3.84 14.08 -9.46
N LYS A 136 -3.90 15.02 -10.40
CA LYS A 136 -3.22 16.32 -10.29
C LYS A 136 -3.67 17.15 -9.09
N THR A 137 -4.92 17.01 -8.66
CA THR A 137 -5.44 17.65 -7.45
C THR A 137 -4.77 17.08 -6.20
N VAL A 138 -4.60 15.75 -6.14
CA VAL A 138 -3.90 15.09 -5.03
C VAL A 138 -2.41 15.41 -5.05
N GLU A 139 -1.75 15.47 -6.20
CA GLU A 139 -0.35 15.92 -6.32
C GLU A 139 -0.17 17.33 -5.72
N ARG A 140 -1.00 18.30 -6.12
CA ARG A 140 -0.98 19.66 -5.58
C ARG A 140 -1.17 19.68 -4.07
N TYR A 141 -2.15 18.94 -3.57
CA TYR A 141 -2.38 18.80 -2.13
C TYR A 141 -1.16 18.26 -1.38
N ILE A 142 -0.47 17.26 -1.94
CA ILE A 142 0.75 16.69 -1.34
C ILE A 142 1.84 17.77 -1.25
N LEU A 143 2.10 18.49 -2.34
CA LEU A 143 3.11 19.54 -2.40
C LEU A 143 2.83 20.71 -1.43
N GLU A 144 1.56 21.07 -1.23
CA GLU A 144 1.16 22.14 -0.32
C GLU A 144 1.23 21.74 1.17
N ASN A 145 1.01 20.48 1.50
CA ASN A 145 0.82 20.02 2.89
C ASN A 145 1.99 19.19 3.44
N TYR A 146 2.84 18.63 2.58
CA TYR A 146 3.94 17.75 2.98
C TYR A 146 5.26 18.22 2.34
N LYS A 147 6.38 17.91 3.02
CA LYS A 147 7.72 18.22 2.52
C LYS A 147 8.16 17.13 1.53
N LEU A 148 7.58 17.12 0.33
CA LEU A 148 7.99 16.31 -0.79
C LEU A 148 8.26 17.21 -1.98
N ASP A 149 9.29 16.89 -2.74
CA ASP A 149 9.58 17.56 -3.99
C ASP A 149 8.76 16.94 -5.14
N LYS A 150 8.55 17.72 -6.19
CA LYS A 150 7.78 17.26 -7.35
C LYS A 150 8.40 16.02 -8.01
N GLY A 151 9.73 15.87 -7.93
CA GLY A 151 10.47 14.71 -8.44
C GLY A 151 10.15 13.42 -7.67
N ASP A 152 9.69 13.53 -6.42
CA ASP A 152 9.36 12.39 -5.56
C ASP A 152 7.90 11.94 -5.71
N ILE A 153 7.15 12.56 -6.63
CA ILE A 153 5.72 12.29 -6.83
C ILE A 153 5.45 11.93 -8.28
N THR A 154 4.74 10.83 -8.49
CA THR A 154 4.21 10.46 -9.81
C THR A 154 2.67 10.46 -9.77
N VAL A 155 2.05 11.11 -10.76
CA VAL A 155 0.59 11.07 -10.91
C VAL A 155 0.22 9.84 -11.73
N ILE A 156 -0.47 8.90 -11.07
CA ILE A 156 -0.99 7.69 -11.70
C ILE A 156 -2.50 7.64 -11.42
N PRO A 157 -3.36 8.04 -12.39
CA PRO A 157 -4.80 7.91 -12.25
C PRO A 157 -5.22 6.46 -12.07
N ARG A 158 -6.34 6.25 -11.38
CA ARG A 158 -6.93 4.92 -11.31
C ARG A 158 -7.41 4.48 -12.68
N GLY A 159 -7.00 3.30 -13.08
CA GLY A 159 -7.59 2.57 -14.18
C GLY A 159 -8.71 1.64 -13.71
N CYS A 160 -9.47 1.14 -14.65
CA CYS A 160 -10.35 -0.03 -14.51
C CYS A 160 -9.98 -1.02 -15.63
N ASP A 161 -10.26 -2.29 -15.41
CA ASP A 161 -10.10 -3.28 -16.46
C ASP A 161 -11.28 -3.15 -17.45
N PRO A 162 -11.02 -2.82 -18.72
CA PRO A 162 -12.09 -2.70 -19.72
C PRO A 162 -12.89 -3.99 -19.94
N LEU A 163 -12.28 -5.15 -19.65
CA LEU A 163 -12.94 -6.44 -19.79
C LEU A 163 -13.92 -6.73 -18.64
N GLU A 164 -13.67 -6.14 -17.46
CA GLU A 164 -14.61 -6.24 -16.32
C GLU A 164 -15.74 -5.21 -16.38
N PHE A 165 -15.54 -4.11 -17.12
CA PHE A 165 -16.48 -2.99 -17.26
C PHE A 165 -16.88 -2.79 -18.71
N ASN A 166 -17.25 -3.85 -19.39
CA ASN A 166 -17.74 -3.77 -20.77
C ASN A 166 -19.16 -3.18 -20.79
N ASN A 167 -19.33 -2.02 -21.48
CA ASN A 167 -20.61 -1.35 -21.65
C ASN A 167 -21.51 -2.00 -22.73
N GLU A 168 -21.38 -3.27 -22.99
CA GLU A 168 -22.35 -4.00 -23.79
C GLU A 168 -23.58 -4.34 -22.92
N VAL A 169 -24.44 -3.34 -22.70
CA VAL A 169 -25.83 -3.49 -22.25
C VAL A 169 -26.73 -2.94 -23.37
#